data_047fe5646f07f05e9ca20e26d5073e2f
#
_entry.id   047fe5646f07f05e9ca20e26d5073e2f
#
_cell.length_a   1.000
_cell.length_b   1.000
_cell.length_c   1.000
_cell.angle_alpha   90.00
_cell.angle_beta   90.00
_cell.angle_gamma   90.00
#
_symmetry.space_group_name_H-M   'P 1'
#
loop_
_entity.id
_entity.type
_entity.pdbx_description
1 polymer ?
#
loop_
_entity_poly.entity_id
_entity_poly.type
_entity_poly.pdbx_seq_one_letter_code
_entity_poly.pdbx_strand_id
1 'polypeptide(L)'
;MNTFSMLFFIKRTKLLNNGESPIYLRITVNGLRTEMALYRSIFPEQWDAAKGKAKGVSRESRELNAYLDEYKSRLIQCKRLLENDFKPLTPESLKNKLLGNDETNYYFLSVFKEH
;
A
#
# COMPACT_ATOMS: atom_id res chain seq x y z
N MET A 1 0.75 -23.79 0.05
CA MET A 1 -0.16 -22.66 -0.20
C MET A 1 0.37 -21.40 0.47
N ASN A 2 0.41 -20.30 -0.26
CA ASN A 2 0.91 -19.04 0.30
C ASN A 2 -0.15 -18.34 1.12
N THR A 3 0.22 -17.85 2.29
CA THR A 3 -0.63 -16.94 3.05
C THR A 3 -0.33 -15.52 2.61
N PHE A 4 -1.36 -14.70 2.49
CA PHE A 4 -1.24 -13.33 2.04
C PHE A 4 -2.23 -12.46 2.78
N SER A 5 -1.77 -11.32 3.27
CA SER A 5 -2.65 -10.34 3.89
C SER A 5 -2.09 -8.94 3.69
N MET A 6 -2.96 -7.97 3.83
CA MET A 6 -2.56 -6.56 3.79
C MET A 6 -3.30 -5.81 4.90
N LEU A 7 -2.66 -4.75 5.40
CA LEU A 7 -3.22 -3.95 6.47
C LEU A 7 -2.83 -2.50 6.26
N PHE A 8 -3.81 -1.61 6.30
CA PHE A 8 -3.53 -0.17 6.39
C PHE A 8 -3.51 0.22 7.87
N PHE A 9 -2.54 1.03 8.23
CA PHE A 9 -2.40 1.48 9.63
C PHE A 9 -1.73 2.84 9.66
N ILE A 10 -1.82 3.52 10.79
CA ILE A 10 -1.16 4.81 10.96
C ILE A 10 -0.01 4.66 11.96
N LYS A 11 1.04 5.44 11.76
CA LYS A 11 2.18 5.47 12.70
C LYS A 11 1.99 6.64 13.64
N ARG A 12 1.38 6.36 14.79
CA ARG A 12 1.03 7.39 15.78
C ARG A 12 2.26 8.05 16.40
N THR A 13 3.42 7.38 16.31
CA THR A 13 4.67 7.93 16.83
C THR A 13 5.35 8.91 15.89
N LYS A 14 4.84 9.04 14.66
CA LYS A 14 5.39 9.93 13.64
C LYS A 14 4.40 11.03 13.30
N LEU A 15 4.06 11.85 14.27
CA LEU A 15 3.13 12.96 14.03
C LEU A 15 3.76 13.99 13.10
N LEU A 16 2.97 14.42 12.13
CA LEU A 16 3.36 15.49 11.24
C LEU A 16 3.14 16.84 11.91
N ASN A 17 3.62 17.92 11.28
CA ASN A 17 3.53 19.26 11.84
C ASN A 17 2.08 19.69 12.11
N ASN A 18 1.13 19.18 11.34
CA ASN A 18 -0.29 19.49 11.51
C ASN A 18 -1.00 18.58 12.51
N GLY A 19 -0.28 17.66 13.17
CA GLY A 19 -0.86 16.73 14.14
C GLY A 19 -1.41 15.45 13.54
N GLU A 20 -1.33 15.27 12.23
CA GLU A 20 -1.77 14.05 11.58
C GLU A 20 -0.71 12.96 11.66
N SER A 21 -1.14 11.72 11.58
CA SER A 21 -0.24 10.56 11.51
C SER A 21 -0.18 10.04 10.08
N PRO A 22 1.00 9.63 9.60
CA PRO A 22 1.11 9.08 8.26
C PRO A 22 0.48 7.69 8.15
N ILE A 23 -0.10 7.41 7.00
CA ILE A 23 -0.75 6.12 6.71
C ILE A 23 0.25 5.23 5.97
N TYR A 24 0.34 3.97 6.41
CA TYR A 24 1.23 2.97 5.84
C TYR A 24 0.42 1.74 5.42
N LEU A 25 0.95 1.03 4.45
CA LEU A 25 0.44 -0.28 4.03
C LEU A 25 1.45 -1.34 4.46
N ARG A 26 0.96 -2.36 5.16
CA ARG A 26 1.77 -3.54 5.52
C ARG A 26 1.34 -4.70 4.65
N ILE A 27 2.30 -5.34 4.00
CA ILE A 27 2.08 -6.53 3.18
C ILE A 27 2.74 -7.71 3.86
N THR A 28 1.99 -8.78 4.08
CA THR A 28 2.50 -9.98 4.75
C THR A 28 2.30 -11.18 3.83
N VAL A 29 3.36 -11.95 3.62
CA VAL A 29 3.34 -13.19 2.83
C VAL A 29 4.11 -14.24 3.61
N ASN A 30 3.45 -15.35 3.94
CA ASN A 30 4.08 -16.49 4.63
C ASN A 30 4.80 -16.07 5.91
N GLY A 31 4.22 -15.14 6.65
CA GLY A 31 4.78 -14.67 7.91
C GLY A 31 5.85 -13.58 7.78
N LEU A 32 6.34 -13.32 6.58
CA LEU A 32 7.27 -12.22 6.30
C LEU A 32 6.49 -10.98 5.93
N ARG A 33 7.00 -9.80 6.28
CA ARG A 33 6.27 -8.57 6.03
C ARG A 33 7.17 -7.43 5.61
N THR A 34 6.58 -6.49 4.88
CA THR A 34 7.21 -5.22 4.55
C THR A 34 6.17 -4.11 4.69
N GLU A 35 6.63 -2.88 4.78
CA GLU A 35 5.76 -1.72 4.92
C GLU A 35 6.12 -0.68 3.88
N MET A 36 5.13 0.12 3.47
CA MET A 36 5.39 1.24 2.57
C MET A 36 4.51 2.41 2.94
N ALA A 37 5.06 3.61 2.81
CA ALA A 37 4.33 4.85 3.03
C ALA A 37 3.41 5.11 1.86
N LEU A 38 2.19 5.57 2.15
CA LEU A 38 1.23 5.93 1.11
C LEU A 38 1.23 7.42 0.79
N TYR A 39 2.01 8.21 1.54
CA TYR A 39 2.08 9.67 1.40
C TYR A 39 0.72 10.33 1.59
N ARG A 40 -0.07 9.75 2.50
CA ARG A 40 -1.34 10.27 2.99
C ARG A 40 -1.28 10.27 4.50
N SER A 41 -2.08 11.11 5.11
CA SER A 41 -2.11 11.24 6.57
C SER A 41 -3.53 11.48 7.04
N ILE A 42 -3.76 11.30 8.33
CA ILE A 42 -5.07 11.46 8.95
C ILE A 42 -4.87 11.76 10.44
N PHE A 43 -5.78 12.51 11.04
CA PHE A 43 -5.76 12.68 12.49
C PHE A 43 -6.05 11.34 13.16
N PRO A 44 -5.27 10.94 14.19
CA PRO A 44 -5.45 9.62 14.81
C PRO A 44 -6.86 9.33 15.29
N GLU A 45 -7.57 10.34 15.80
CA GLU A 45 -8.94 10.16 16.28
C GLU A 45 -9.94 9.86 15.17
N GLN A 46 -9.57 10.12 13.91
CA GLN A 46 -10.42 9.84 12.77
C GLN A 46 -10.11 8.51 12.09
N TRP A 47 -9.17 7.76 12.64
CA TRP A 47 -8.75 6.47 12.07
C TRP A 47 -9.39 5.31 12.82
N ASP A 48 -10.01 4.39 12.08
CA ASP A 48 -10.59 3.17 12.64
C ASP A 48 -9.57 2.05 12.51
N ALA A 49 -8.84 1.79 13.60
CA ALA A 49 -7.76 0.80 13.59
C ALA A 49 -8.28 -0.62 13.37
N ALA A 50 -9.48 -0.91 13.83
CA ALA A 50 -10.06 -2.24 13.65
C ALA A 50 -10.39 -2.53 12.18
N LYS A 51 -10.84 -1.53 11.46
CA LYS A 51 -11.22 -1.67 10.05
C LYS A 51 -10.11 -1.24 9.09
N GLY A 52 -9.08 -0.56 9.59
CA GLY A 52 -7.98 -0.08 8.75
C GLY A 52 -8.42 0.95 7.74
N LYS A 53 -9.27 1.89 8.15
CA LYS A 53 -9.78 2.94 7.27
C LYS A 53 -10.22 4.16 8.08
N ALA A 54 -10.55 5.24 7.38
CA ALA A 54 -11.04 6.46 8.02
C ALA A 54 -12.47 6.27 8.54
N LYS A 55 -12.75 6.86 9.70
CA LYS A 55 -14.08 6.85 10.31
C LYS A 55 -15.00 7.82 9.59
N GLY A 56 -16.32 7.56 9.70
CA GLY A 56 -17.34 8.50 9.29
C GLY A 56 -17.61 8.49 7.80
N VAL A 57 -18.44 9.45 7.39
CA VAL A 57 -18.95 9.52 6.02
C VAL A 57 -18.69 10.89 5.39
N SER A 58 -17.76 11.66 5.95
CA SER A 58 -17.41 12.95 5.36
C SER A 58 -16.79 12.73 3.97
N ARG A 59 -16.77 13.81 3.20
CA ARG A 59 -16.18 13.75 1.86
C ARG A 59 -14.72 13.31 1.92
N GLU A 60 -13.96 13.84 2.87
CA GLU A 60 -12.55 13.53 3.05
C GLU A 60 -12.36 12.06 3.41
N SER A 61 -13.20 11.53 4.32
CA SER A 61 -13.14 10.12 4.69
C SER A 61 -13.44 9.21 3.52
N ARG A 62 -14.47 9.57 2.73
CA ARG A 62 -14.83 8.75 1.56
C ARG A 62 -13.76 8.77 0.49
N GLU A 63 -13.15 9.92 0.23
CA GLU A 63 -12.07 10.03 -0.74
C GLU A 63 -10.85 9.22 -0.30
N LEU A 64 -10.48 9.31 0.97
CA LEU A 64 -9.36 8.55 1.50
C LEU A 64 -9.63 7.06 1.41
N ASN A 65 -10.82 6.62 1.82
CA ASN A 65 -11.16 5.20 1.78
C ASN A 65 -11.20 4.67 0.35
N ALA A 66 -11.64 5.46 -0.61
CA ALA A 66 -11.59 5.07 -2.02
C ALA A 66 -10.14 4.91 -2.50
N TYR A 67 -9.26 5.79 -2.06
CA TYR A 67 -7.82 5.71 -2.37
C TYR A 67 -7.22 4.42 -1.80
N LEU A 68 -7.56 4.08 -0.54
CA LEU A 68 -7.08 2.85 0.08
C LEU A 68 -7.63 1.61 -0.63
N ASP A 69 -8.90 1.63 -1.01
CA ASP A 69 -9.52 0.51 -1.74
C ASP A 69 -8.85 0.29 -3.10
N GLU A 70 -8.44 1.37 -3.76
CA GLU A 70 -7.70 1.26 -5.01
C GLU A 70 -6.36 0.54 -4.80
N TYR A 71 -5.66 0.84 -3.71
CA TYR A 71 -4.42 0.14 -3.37
C TYR A 71 -4.66 -1.35 -3.13
N LYS A 72 -5.76 -1.70 -2.45
CA LYS A 72 -6.10 -3.11 -2.25
C LYS A 72 -6.28 -3.83 -3.59
N SER A 73 -7.04 -3.23 -4.50
CA SER A 73 -7.30 -3.83 -5.82
C SER A 73 -6.01 -3.99 -6.61
N ARG A 74 -5.17 -2.97 -6.60
CA ARG A 74 -3.90 -3.02 -7.32
C ARG A 74 -2.97 -4.08 -6.75
N LEU A 75 -2.93 -4.22 -5.44
CA LEU A 75 -2.07 -5.22 -4.80
C LEU A 75 -2.52 -6.64 -5.12
N ILE A 76 -3.84 -6.88 -5.13
CA ILE A 76 -4.38 -8.18 -5.51
C ILE A 76 -4.03 -8.49 -6.96
N GLN A 77 -4.10 -7.50 -7.83
CA GLN A 77 -3.71 -7.67 -9.23
C GLN A 77 -2.21 -7.98 -9.36
N CYS A 78 -1.37 -7.30 -8.59
CA CYS A 78 0.06 -7.59 -8.58
C CYS A 78 0.35 -9.04 -8.17
N LYS A 79 -0.38 -9.53 -7.17
CA LYS A 79 -0.26 -10.92 -6.74
C LYS A 79 -0.57 -11.88 -7.89
N ARG A 80 -1.67 -11.63 -8.61
CA ARG A 80 -2.05 -12.46 -9.76
C ARG A 80 -1.00 -12.45 -10.85
N LEU A 81 -0.45 -11.27 -11.15
CA LEU A 81 0.56 -11.15 -12.20
C LEU A 81 1.83 -11.90 -11.84
N LEU A 82 2.28 -11.82 -10.59
CA LEU A 82 3.46 -12.55 -10.14
C LEU A 82 3.23 -14.05 -10.20
N GLU A 83 2.06 -14.51 -9.78
CA GLU A 83 1.72 -15.92 -9.82
C GLU A 83 1.65 -16.44 -11.25
N ASN A 84 1.06 -15.67 -12.16
CA ASN A 84 0.96 -16.06 -13.57
C ASN A 84 2.33 -16.14 -14.24
N ASP A 85 3.26 -15.29 -13.81
CA ASP A 85 4.62 -15.27 -14.36
C ASP A 85 5.56 -16.26 -13.65
N PHE A 86 5.02 -17.05 -12.71
CA PHE A 86 5.81 -18.01 -11.91
C PHE A 86 6.96 -17.34 -11.16
N LYS A 87 6.79 -16.06 -10.80
CA LYS A 87 7.78 -15.34 -10.01
C LYS A 87 7.54 -15.57 -8.53
N PRO A 88 8.61 -15.48 -7.71
CA PRO A 88 8.45 -15.67 -6.27
C PRO A 88 7.47 -14.64 -5.68
N LEU A 89 6.58 -15.11 -4.80
CA LEU A 89 5.64 -14.25 -4.09
C LEU A 89 6.23 -13.94 -2.71
N THR A 90 6.73 -12.72 -2.55
CA THR A 90 7.28 -12.22 -1.30
C THR A 90 6.69 -10.84 -1.02
N PRO A 91 6.77 -10.34 0.22
CA PRO A 91 6.32 -8.97 0.47
C PRO A 91 7.05 -7.96 -0.43
N GLU A 92 8.36 -8.13 -0.61
CA GLU A 92 9.16 -7.23 -1.43
C GLU A 92 8.78 -7.29 -2.90
N SER A 93 8.53 -8.48 -3.45
CA SER A 93 8.14 -8.60 -4.85
C SER A 93 6.78 -7.94 -5.11
N LEU A 94 5.86 -8.07 -4.17
CA LEU A 94 4.56 -7.39 -4.26
C LEU A 94 4.71 -5.89 -4.17
N LYS A 95 5.50 -5.41 -3.21
CA LYS A 95 5.76 -3.98 -3.05
C LYS A 95 6.40 -3.40 -4.31
N ASN A 96 7.41 -4.07 -4.84
CA ASN A 96 8.10 -3.58 -6.03
C ASN A 96 7.18 -3.56 -7.24
N LYS A 97 6.35 -4.59 -7.40
CA LYS A 97 5.38 -4.63 -8.49
C LYS A 97 4.35 -3.51 -8.36
N LEU A 98 3.86 -3.29 -7.15
CA LEU A 98 2.89 -2.24 -6.87
C LEU A 98 3.45 -0.85 -7.17
N LEU A 99 4.71 -0.62 -6.83
CA LEU A 99 5.37 0.66 -7.06
C LEU A 99 5.87 0.83 -8.50
N GLY A 100 5.76 -0.22 -9.32
CA GLY A 100 6.28 -0.16 -10.68
C GLY A 100 7.80 -0.23 -10.74
N ASN A 101 8.44 -0.76 -9.70
CA ASN A 101 9.90 -0.84 -9.60
C ASN A 101 10.44 -2.21 -10.00
N ASP A 102 9.62 -3.07 -10.59
CA ASP A 102 10.13 -4.32 -11.10
C ASP A 102 10.99 -4.04 -12.34
N GLU A 103 11.77 -5.03 -12.74
CA GLU A 103 12.76 -4.86 -13.80
C GLU A 103 12.17 -4.31 -15.08
N THR A 104 11.03 -4.82 -15.50
CA THR A 104 10.37 -4.40 -16.73
C THR A 104 9.93 -2.94 -16.66
N ASN A 105 9.30 -2.55 -15.56
CA ASN A 105 8.83 -1.20 -15.38
C ASN A 105 9.97 -0.21 -15.24
N TYR A 106 11.03 -0.61 -14.57
CA TYR A 106 12.21 0.22 -14.43
C TYR A 106 12.81 0.55 -15.80
N TYR A 107 12.96 -0.44 -16.64
CA TYR A 107 13.48 -0.24 -17.98
C TYR A 107 12.60 0.71 -18.79
N PHE A 108 11.31 0.52 -18.73
CA PHE A 108 10.34 1.35 -19.45
C PHE A 108 10.42 2.80 -19.01
N LEU A 109 10.48 3.03 -17.71
CA LEU A 109 10.59 4.38 -17.16
C LEU A 109 11.91 5.05 -17.52
N SER A 110 12.98 4.28 -17.57
CA SER A 110 14.28 4.79 -18.00
C SER A 110 14.23 5.36 -19.41
N VAL A 111 13.58 4.65 -20.32
CA VAL A 111 13.42 5.11 -21.70
C VAL A 111 12.67 6.43 -21.74
N PHE A 112 11.60 6.55 -20.97
CA PHE A 112 10.85 7.81 -20.92
C PHE A 112 11.65 8.97 -20.34
N LYS A 113 12.49 8.70 -19.38
CA LYS A 113 13.26 9.75 -18.73
C LYS A 113 14.31 10.36 -19.63
N GLU A 114 14.72 9.68 -20.65
CA GLU A 114 15.71 10.18 -21.59
C GLU A 114 15.14 11.24 -22.53
N HIS A 115 13.85 11.39 -22.55
CA HIS A 115 13.19 12.40 -23.32
C HIS A 115 12.88 13.64 -22.49
#